data_790173133db8108e240f599e2ffe1e5b
#
_entry.id   790173133db8108e240f599e2ffe1e5b
#
_cell.length_a   1.000
_cell.length_b   1.000
_cell.length_c   1.000
_cell.angle_alpha   90.00
_cell.angle_beta   90.00
_cell.angle_gamma   90.00
#
_symmetry.space_group_name_H-M   'P 1'
#
loop_
_entity.id
_entity.type
_entity.pdbx_description
1 polymer ?
#
loop_
_entity_poly.entity_id
_entity_poly.type
_entity_poly.pdbx_seq_one_letter_code
_entity_poly.pdbx_strand_id
1 'polypeptide(L)'
;VLFSMGFGILADRFDKKRYMVWSVLVFILGFSAIPLVNNAPLVVIFFALINCAYSVFSTVLKAWFADRLTAEKKARIFSLNYTILNIGWTVGPPIGTLLVMHSINLPFWLAAACAAFPLVFIQLFLQRDGAAAAQPGAAPWTPSVLLRDRALLWFTCSGLLASFVGGAFASCLSQYVLVVASSDFAEKVVAVVLPVNAAVVVALQYAVGRRLSARTIRPLMTFGTVCLVS
;
A
#
# COMPACT_ATOMS: atom_id res chain seq x y z
N VAL A 1 -5.42 8.84 2.01
CA VAL A 1 -5.75 8.75 3.46
C VAL A 1 -7.22 9.09 3.70
N LEU A 2 -7.72 10.26 3.26
CA LEU A 2 -9.13 10.66 3.50
C LEU A 2 -10.13 9.66 2.87
N PHE A 3 -9.88 9.20 1.65
CA PHE A 3 -10.70 8.19 0.99
C PHE A 3 -10.59 6.81 1.65
N SER A 4 -9.44 6.44 2.22
CA SER A 4 -9.27 5.13 2.85
C SER A 4 -10.11 4.95 4.12
N MET A 5 -10.39 6.03 4.87
CA MET A 5 -11.31 5.97 6.00
C MET A 5 -12.76 5.67 5.54
N GLY A 6 -13.23 6.32 4.48
CA GLY A 6 -14.54 6.04 3.90
C GLY A 6 -14.66 4.61 3.38
N PHE A 7 -13.60 4.09 2.75
CA PHE A 7 -13.58 2.71 2.25
C PHE A 7 -13.49 1.66 3.35
N GLY A 8 -12.89 1.98 4.51
CA GLY A 8 -12.91 1.11 5.69
C GLY A 8 -14.34 0.86 6.18
N ILE A 9 -15.13 1.93 6.31
CA ILE A 9 -16.53 1.86 6.72
C ILE A 9 -17.38 1.07 5.70
N LEU A 10 -17.12 1.30 4.41
CA LEU A 10 -17.79 0.56 3.35
C LEU A 10 -17.43 -0.93 3.40
N ALA A 11 -16.17 -1.26 3.66
CA ALA A 11 -15.68 -2.64 3.76
C ALA A 11 -16.33 -3.43 4.91
N ASP A 12 -16.74 -2.75 5.99
CA ASP A 12 -17.41 -3.39 7.12
C ASP A 12 -18.90 -3.70 6.83
N ARG A 13 -19.50 -2.96 5.90
CA ARG A 13 -20.93 -3.13 5.55
C ARG A 13 -21.19 -4.10 4.40
N PHE A 14 -20.20 -4.39 3.59
CA PHE A 14 -20.38 -5.14 2.35
C PHE A 14 -19.40 -6.31 2.25
N ASP A 15 -19.63 -7.21 1.30
CA ASP A 15 -18.81 -8.36 1.01
C ASP A 15 -17.39 -7.95 0.57
N LYS A 16 -16.41 -8.19 1.44
CA LYS A 16 -14.99 -7.86 1.23
C LYS A 16 -14.44 -8.49 -0.05
N LYS A 17 -14.88 -9.70 -0.40
CA LYS A 17 -14.47 -10.37 -1.63
C LYS A 17 -14.87 -9.58 -2.87
N ARG A 18 -16.10 -9.04 -2.90
CA ARG A 18 -16.58 -8.25 -4.04
C ARG A 18 -15.76 -6.97 -4.22
N TYR A 19 -15.44 -6.28 -3.13
CA TYR A 19 -14.60 -5.06 -3.21
C TYR A 19 -13.20 -5.34 -3.72
N MET A 20 -12.57 -6.44 -3.27
CA MET A 20 -11.27 -6.84 -3.77
C MET A 20 -11.32 -7.17 -5.27
N VAL A 21 -12.34 -7.92 -5.71
CA VAL A 21 -12.54 -8.24 -7.14
C VAL A 21 -12.71 -6.98 -7.97
N TRP A 22 -13.61 -6.06 -7.57
CA TRP A 22 -13.81 -4.81 -8.30
C TRP A 22 -12.56 -3.95 -8.36
N SER A 23 -11.81 -3.85 -7.26
CA SER A 23 -10.54 -3.12 -7.24
C SER A 23 -9.54 -3.69 -8.23
N VAL A 24 -9.40 -5.02 -8.29
CA VAL A 24 -8.50 -5.68 -9.23
C VAL A 24 -8.96 -5.50 -10.67
N LEU A 25 -10.26 -5.55 -10.94
CA LEU A 25 -10.81 -5.27 -12.27
C LEU A 25 -10.49 -3.84 -12.71
N VAL A 26 -10.63 -2.86 -11.81
CA VAL A 26 -10.24 -1.46 -12.09
C VAL A 26 -8.74 -1.35 -12.38
N PHE A 27 -7.88 -2.11 -11.67
CA PHE A 27 -6.46 -2.19 -12.01
C PHE A 27 -6.21 -2.69 -13.42
N ILE A 28 -6.79 -3.83 -13.76
CA ILE A 28 -6.60 -4.46 -15.08
C ILE A 28 -7.07 -3.49 -16.18
N LEU A 29 -8.27 -2.94 -16.03
CA LEU A 29 -8.85 -2.02 -17.02
C LEU A 29 -8.04 -0.72 -17.10
N GLY A 30 -7.66 -0.14 -15.97
CA GLY A 30 -6.90 1.10 -15.92
C GLY A 30 -5.52 0.97 -16.56
N PHE A 31 -4.75 -0.07 -16.20
CA PHE A 31 -3.45 -0.30 -16.80
C PHE A 31 -3.54 -0.67 -18.29
N SER A 32 -4.56 -1.43 -18.70
CA SER A 32 -4.77 -1.76 -20.10
C SER A 32 -5.24 -0.57 -20.95
N ALA A 33 -5.94 0.39 -20.35
CA ALA A 33 -6.44 1.57 -21.06
C ALA A 33 -5.36 2.62 -21.32
N ILE A 34 -4.38 2.77 -20.43
CA ILE A 34 -3.32 3.80 -20.56
C ILE A 34 -2.59 3.71 -21.90
N PRO A 35 -2.12 2.53 -22.38
CA PRO A 35 -1.44 2.42 -23.67
C PRO A 35 -2.32 2.74 -24.89
N LEU A 36 -3.63 2.70 -24.74
CA LEU A 36 -4.60 2.90 -25.82
C LEU A 36 -5.05 4.36 -25.95
N VAL A 37 -4.65 5.21 -25.01
CA VAL A 37 -5.11 6.60 -24.93
C VAL A 37 -3.96 7.57 -25.18
N ASN A 38 -4.13 8.45 -26.18
CA ASN A 38 -3.17 9.50 -26.51
C ASN A 38 -3.53 10.88 -25.91
N ASN A 39 -4.40 10.89 -24.88
CA ASN A 39 -4.89 12.11 -24.26
C ASN A 39 -4.38 12.21 -22.82
N ALA A 40 -3.52 13.20 -22.54
CA ALA A 40 -2.90 13.37 -21.22
C ALA A 40 -3.89 13.51 -20.06
N PRO A 41 -4.98 14.30 -20.13
CA PRO A 41 -6.02 14.32 -19.10
C PRO A 41 -6.63 12.96 -18.79
N LEU A 42 -6.91 12.14 -19.80
CA LEU A 42 -7.46 10.79 -19.61
C LEU A 42 -6.46 9.86 -18.93
N VAL A 43 -5.18 9.96 -19.28
CA VAL A 43 -4.12 9.20 -18.60
C VAL A 43 -4.08 9.56 -17.12
N VAL A 44 -4.16 10.83 -16.76
CA VAL A 44 -4.22 11.27 -15.35
C VAL A 44 -5.45 10.69 -14.64
N ILE A 45 -6.60 10.66 -15.29
CA ILE A 45 -7.83 10.07 -14.73
C ILE A 45 -7.63 8.56 -14.47
N PHE A 46 -7.06 7.82 -15.42
CA PHE A 46 -6.78 6.39 -15.22
C PHE A 46 -5.78 6.15 -14.09
N PHE A 47 -4.72 6.95 -13.97
CA PHE A 47 -3.81 6.87 -12.84
C PHE A 47 -4.51 7.16 -11.51
N ALA A 48 -5.39 8.15 -11.46
CA ALA A 48 -6.18 8.44 -10.26
C ALA A 48 -7.10 7.27 -9.89
N LEU A 49 -7.77 6.66 -10.86
CA LEU A 49 -8.62 5.48 -10.66
C LEU A 49 -7.83 4.28 -10.16
N ILE A 50 -6.65 4.01 -10.74
CA ILE A 50 -5.75 2.94 -10.31
C ILE A 50 -5.31 3.17 -8.85
N ASN A 51 -4.91 4.38 -8.48
CA ASN A 51 -4.52 4.71 -7.10
C ASN A 51 -5.70 4.59 -6.12
N CYS A 52 -6.89 4.98 -6.53
CA CYS A 52 -8.11 4.79 -5.75
C CYS A 52 -8.39 3.30 -5.53
N ALA A 53 -8.34 2.49 -6.58
CA ALA A 53 -8.51 1.05 -6.52
C ALA A 53 -7.45 0.38 -5.63
N TYR A 54 -6.18 0.82 -5.69
CA TYR A 54 -5.13 0.37 -4.78
C TYR A 54 -5.46 0.65 -3.31
N SER A 55 -5.93 1.85 -3.02
CA SER A 55 -6.34 2.23 -1.66
C SER A 55 -7.47 1.34 -1.15
N VAL A 56 -8.49 1.09 -1.97
CA VAL A 56 -9.60 0.18 -1.63
C VAL A 56 -9.10 -1.23 -1.39
N PHE A 57 -8.36 -1.81 -2.34
CA PHE A 57 -7.83 -3.15 -2.24
C PHE A 57 -6.98 -3.35 -0.98
N SER A 58 -6.02 -2.46 -0.74
CA SER A 58 -5.13 -2.52 0.42
C SER A 58 -5.88 -2.43 1.75
N THR A 59 -6.89 -1.55 1.82
CA THR A 59 -7.71 -1.37 3.03
C THR A 59 -8.56 -2.60 3.30
N VAL A 60 -9.25 -3.10 2.29
CA VAL A 60 -10.13 -4.27 2.41
C VAL A 60 -9.34 -5.55 2.72
N LEU A 61 -8.17 -5.72 2.10
CA LEU A 61 -7.27 -6.86 2.37
C LEU A 61 -6.79 -6.86 3.83
N LYS A 62 -6.39 -5.69 4.35
CA LYS A 62 -5.98 -5.54 5.76
C LYS A 62 -7.14 -5.81 6.72
N ALA A 63 -8.35 -5.33 6.41
CA ALA A 63 -9.54 -5.61 7.18
C ALA A 63 -9.85 -7.12 7.18
N TRP A 64 -9.77 -7.77 6.03
CA TRP A 64 -9.97 -9.21 5.91
C TRP A 64 -8.96 -10.01 6.76
N PHE A 65 -7.67 -9.63 6.75
CA PHE A 65 -6.67 -10.23 7.64
C PHE A 65 -6.99 -9.98 9.12
N ALA A 66 -7.43 -8.77 9.45
CA ALA A 66 -7.78 -8.41 10.82
C ALA A 66 -8.94 -9.22 11.38
N ASP A 67 -9.92 -9.60 10.55
CA ASP A 67 -11.09 -10.35 10.99
C ASP A 67 -10.81 -11.84 11.16
N ARG A 68 -9.95 -12.39 10.31
CA ARG A 68 -9.76 -13.86 10.23
C ARG A 68 -8.56 -14.42 10.98
N LEU A 69 -7.64 -13.55 11.37
CA LEU A 69 -6.39 -13.98 12.00
C LEU A 69 -6.41 -13.75 13.52
N THR A 70 -5.83 -14.69 14.25
CA THR A 70 -5.54 -14.52 15.69
C THR A 70 -4.47 -13.43 15.88
N ALA A 71 -4.42 -12.81 17.05
CA ALA A 71 -3.48 -11.72 17.34
C ALA A 71 -2.02 -12.06 17.03
N GLU A 72 -1.61 -13.30 17.33
CA GLU A 72 -0.26 -13.78 17.06
C GLU A 72 0.03 -13.90 15.55
N LYS A 73 -0.92 -14.46 14.79
CA LYS A 73 -0.78 -14.59 13.32
C LYS A 73 -0.87 -13.26 12.60
N LYS A 74 -1.63 -12.28 13.12
CA LYS A 74 -1.73 -10.93 12.55
C LYS A 74 -0.36 -10.30 12.39
N ALA A 75 0.44 -10.24 13.45
CA ALA A 75 1.77 -9.61 13.41
C ALA A 75 2.65 -10.22 12.30
N ARG A 76 2.66 -11.55 12.21
CA ARG A 76 3.44 -12.26 11.20
C ARG A 76 2.95 -12.00 9.76
N ILE A 77 1.65 -12.04 9.53
CA ILE A 77 1.07 -11.83 8.19
C ILE A 77 1.23 -10.37 7.74
N PHE A 78 1.02 -9.39 8.64
CA PHE A 78 1.26 -7.99 8.30
C PHE A 78 2.74 -7.70 8.01
N SER A 79 3.66 -8.29 8.78
CA SER A 79 5.09 -8.19 8.52
C SER A 79 5.46 -8.81 7.17
N LEU A 80 4.94 -9.99 6.85
CA LEU A 80 5.15 -10.64 5.55
C LEU A 80 4.61 -9.81 4.40
N ASN A 81 3.38 -9.31 4.52
CA ASN A 81 2.77 -8.43 3.52
C ASN A 81 3.61 -7.18 3.26
N TYR A 82 4.12 -6.55 4.31
CA TYR A 82 4.99 -5.38 4.18
C TYR A 82 6.34 -5.74 3.52
N THR A 83 6.92 -6.88 3.86
CA THR A 83 8.15 -7.37 3.23
C THR A 83 7.97 -7.60 1.73
N ILE A 84 6.87 -8.28 1.33
CA ILE A 84 6.56 -8.52 -0.08
C ILE A 84 6.34 -7.21 -0.83
N LEU A 85 5.66 -6.24 -0.24
CA LEU A 85 5.49 -4.90 -0.82
C LEU A 85 6.84 -4.22 -1.07
N ASN A 86 7.77 -4.27 -0.11
CA ASN A 86 9.09 -3.68 -0.29
C ASN A 86 9.92 -4.41 -1.35
N ILE A 87 9.81 -5.73 -1.48
CA ILE A 87 10.41 -6.48 -2.58
C ILE A 87 9.84 -5.98 -3.92
N GLY A 88 8.52 -5.81 -4.01
CA GLY A 88 7.87 -5.27 -5.21
C GLY A 88 8.37 -3.87 -5.58
N TRP A 89 8.52 -2.99 -4.59
CA TRP A 89 9.06 -1.63 -4.79
C TRP A 89 10.53 -1.63 -5.20
N THR A 90 11.31 -2.63 -4.78
CA THR A 90 12.72 -2.79 -5.16
C THR A 90 12.87 -3.30 -6.60
N VAL A 91 12.09 -4.32 -6.95
CA VAL A 91 12.22 -5.06 -8.21
C VAL A 91 11.43 -4.39 -9.34
N GLY A 92 10.32 -3.73 -9.00
CA GLY A 92 9.42 -3.11 -9.98
C GLY A 92 10.08 -2.07 -10.87
N PRO A 93 10.74 -1.02 -10.31
CA PRO A 93 11.35 0.03 -11.13
C PRO A 93 12.43 -0.49 -12.11
N PRO A 94 13.39 -1.34 -11.71
CA PRO A 94 14.35 -1.92 -12.66
C PRO A 94 13.68 -2.69 -13.79
N ILE A 95 12.69 -3.53 -13.50
CA ILE A 95 11.95 -4.26 -14.53
C ILE A 95 11.21 -3.28 -15.43
N GLY A 96 10.54 -2.27 -14.85
CA GLY A 96 9.84 -1.23 -15.60
C GLY A 96 10.78 -0.51 -16.58
N THR A 97 11.97 -0.11 -16.13
CA THR A 97 12.99 0.53 -16.98
C THR A 97 13.42 -0.36 -18.13
N LEU A 98 13.72 -1.62 -17.86
CA LEU A 98 14.10 -2.59 -18.91
C LEU A 98 12.99 -2.76 -19.96
N LEU A 99 11.74 -2.78 -19.55
CA LEU A 99 10.60 -2.91 -20.45
C LEU A 99 10.39 -1.65 -21.29
N VAL A 100 10.55 -0.46 -20.71
CA VAL A 100 10.45 0.81 -21.44
C VAL A 100 11.48 0.91 -22.55
N MET A 101 12.68 0.35 -22.37
CA MET A 101 13.70 0.30 -23.44
C MET A 101 13.22 -0.44 -24.71
N HIS A 102 12.26 -1.37 -24.57
CA HIS A 102 11.68 -2.09 -25.72
C HIS A 102 10.41 -1.40 -26.22
N SER A 103 9.52 -0.98 -25.32
CA SER A 103 8.32 -0.20 -25.64
C SER A 103 7.77 0.49 -24.39
N ILE A 104 7.39 1.75 -24.52
CA ILE A 104 6.79 2.53 -23.45
C ILE A 104 5.49 1.91 -22.90
N ASN A 105 4.82 1.08 -23.70
CA ASN A 105 3.55 0.44 -23.36
C ASN A 105 3.72 -0.88 -22.60
N LEU A 106 4.88 -1.54 -22.71
CA LEU A 106 5.11 -2.85 -22.09
C LEU A 106 4.95 -2.89 -20.58
N PRO A 107 5.42 -1.90 -19.79
CA PRO A 107 5.21 -1.90 -18.34
C PRO A 107 3.74 -1.92 -17.97
N PHE A 108 2.88 -1.23 -18.71
CA PHE A 108 1.44 -1.16 -18.45
C PHE A 108 0.76 -2.51 -18.74
N TRP A 109 1.12 -3.16 -19.85
CA TRP A 109 0.60 -4.49 -20.18
C TRP A 109 1.05 -5.53 -19.16
N LEU A 110 2.32 -5.48 -18.73
CA LEU A 110 2.80 -6.37 -17.66
C LEU A 110 2.07 -6.11 -16.35
N ALA A 111 1.84 -4.84 -15.98
CA ALA A 111 1.11 -4.50 -14.77
C ALA A 111 -0.33 -5.02 -14.81
N ALA A 112 -1.02 -4.91 -15.95
CA ALA A 112 -2.36 -5.47 -16.15
C ALA A 112 -2.37 -7.00 -16.02
N ALA A 113 -1.40 -7.68 -16.63
CA ALA A 113 -1.25 -9.14 -16.54
C ALA A 113 -0.95 -9.58 -15.10
N CYS A 114 -0.05 -8.90 -14.39
CA CYS A 114 0.24 -9.17 -12.99
C CYS A 114 -0.98 -8.93 -12.09
N ALA A 115 -1.81 -7.93 -12.41
CA ALA A 115 -3.04 -7.67 -11.66
C ALA A 115 -4.10 -8.77 -11.85
N ALA A 116 -4.08 -9.51 -12.96
CA ALA A 116 -4.97 -10.64 -13.16
C ALA A 116 -4.69 -11.81 -12.18
N PHE A 117 -3.45 -11.94 -11.71
CA PHE A 117 -3.06 -13.01 -10.79
C PHE A 117 -3.82 -12.98 -9.46
N PRO A 118 -3.85 -11.87 -8.70
CA PRO A 118 -4.69 -11.75 -7.51
C PRO A 118 -6.17 -12.05 -7.77
N LEU A 119 -6.71 -11.71 -8.94
CA LEU A 119 -8.11 -11.98 -9.28
C LEU A 119 -8.40 -13.48 -9.24
N VAL A 120 -7.55 -14.28 -9.87
CA VAL A 120 -7.67 -15.75 -9.89
C VAL A 120 -7.60 -16.29 -8.46
N PHE A 121 -6.62 -15.86 -7.66
CA PHE A 121 -6.49 -16.28 -6.26
C PHE A 121 -7.70 -15.90 -5.41
N ILE A 122 -8.22 -14.69 -5.55
CA ILE A 122 -9.41 -14.24 -4.82
C ILE A 122 -10.62 -15.10 -5.21
N GLN A 123 -10.78 -15.41 -6.48
CA GLN A 123 -11.91 -16.22 -6.93
C GLN A 123 -11.83 -17.66 -6.42
N LEU A 124 -10.66 -18.28 -6.45
CA LEU A 124 -10.45 -19.67 -6.09
C LEU A 124 -10.42 -19.90 -4.57
N PHE A 125 -9.77 -19.03 -3.82
CA PHE A 125 -9.45 -19.29 -2.41
C PHE A 125 -10.24 -18.44 -1.42
N LEU A 126 -10.76 -17.26 -1.80
CA LEU A 126 -11.62 -16.52 -0.89
C LEU A 126 -13.06 -17.02 -0.98
N GLN A 127 -13.52 -17.59 0.12
CA GLN A 127 -14.95 -17.85 0.29
C GLN A 127 -15.68 -16.49 0.43
N ARG A 128 -16.89 -16.41 -0.10
CA ARG A 128 -17.77 -15.26 0.14
C ARG A 128 -18.02 -15.19 1.65
N ASP A 129 -17.63 -14.10 2.25
CA ASP A 129 -18.17 -13.75 3.55
C ASP A 129 -19.68 -13.53 3.30
N GLY A 130 -20.51 -14.44 3.76
CA GLY A 130 -21.91 -14.11 3.95
C GLY A 130 -21.89 -12.79 4.69
N ALA A 131 -22.65 -11.76 4.20
CA ALA A 131 -22.66 -10.41 4.74
C ALA A 131 -22.41 -10.51 6.23
N ALA A 132 -21.26 -9.98 6.71
CA ALA A 132 -20.80 -10.24 8.05
C ALA A 132 -22.00 -10.01 8.96
N ALA A 133 -22.52 -11.08 9.52
CA ALA A 133 -23.65 -10.98 10.42
C ALA A 133 -23.17 -10.03 11.48
N ALA A 134 -23.68 -8.80 11.45
CA ALA A 134 -23.36 -7.77 12.41
C ALA A 134 -23.47 -8.48 13.74
N GLN A 135 -22.35 -8.60 14.47
CA GLN A 135 -22.37 -9.35 15.73
C GLN A 135 -23.58 -8.83 16.52
N PRO A 136 -24.53 -9.71 16.91
CA PRO A 136 -25.72 -9.26 17.59
C PRO A 136 -25.26 -8.54 18.87
N GLY A 137 -25.45 -7.21 18.92
CA GLY A 137 -24.96 -6.38 20.02
C GLY A 137 -23.82 -5.44 19.72
N ALA A 138 -23.23 -5.45 18.52
CA ALA A 138 -22.28 -4.42 18.13
C ALA A 138 -23.01 -3.08 17.98
N ALA A 139 -22.62 -2.09 18.79
CA ALA A 139 -23.16 -0.74 18.70
C ALA A 139 -22.99 -0.19 17.28
N PRO A 140 -23.97 0.53 16.73
CA PRO A 140 -23.86 1.07 15.38
C PRO A 140 -22.64 1.97 15.31
N TRP A 141 -21.74 1.65 14.39
CA TRP A 141 -20.54 2.42 14.19
C TRP A 141 -20.89 3.85 13.78
N THR A 142 -20.45 4.80 14.57
CA THR A 142 -20.61 6.23 14.29
C THR A 142 -19.24 6.90 14.19
N PRO A 143 -19.02 7.82 13.23
CA PRO A 143 -17.75 8.55 13.10
C PRO A 143 -17.31 9.24 14.39
N SER A 144 -18.26 9.59 15.26
CA SER A 144 -18.01 10.22 16.55
C SER A 144 -17.24 9.32 17.54
N VAL A 145 -17.32 8.00 17.42
CA VAL A 145 -16.54 7.06 18.26
C VAL A 145 -15.05 7.19 17.97
N LEU A 146 -14.67 7.32 16.69
CA LEU A 146 -13.28 7.56 16.28
C LEU A 146 -12.74 8.90 16.80
N LEU A 147 -13.54 9.94 16.77
CA LEU A 147 -13.15 11.27 17.26
C LEU A 147 -13.07 11.37 18.79
N ARG A 148 -13.72 10.47 19.52
CA ARG A 148 -13.65 10.39 20.98
C ARG A 148 -12.45 9.62 21.50
N ASP A 149 -11.92 8.69 20.74
CA ASP A 149 -10.71 7.94 21.11
C ASP A 149 -9.45 8.76 20.83
N ARG A 150 -8.96 9.44 21.86
CA ARG A 150 -7.74 10.26 21.80
C ARG A 150 -6.50 9.46 21.36
N ALA A 151 -6.38 8.21 21.81
CA ALA A 151 -5.23 7.37 21.45
C ALA A 151 -5.25 7.06 19.96
N LEU A 152 -6.41 6.71 19.41
CA LEU A 152 -6.60 6.45 17.98
C LEU A 152 -6.38 7.70 17.13
N LEU A 153 -6.84 8.89 17.61
CA LEU A 153 -6.60 10.16 16.93
C LEU A 153 -5.10 10.48 16.84
N TRP A 154 -4.38 10.41 17.97
CA TRP A 154 -2.94 10.67 17.97
C TRP A 154 -2.16 9.67 17.11
N PHE A 155 -2.54 8.40 17.15
CA PHE A 155 -1.94 7.37 16.30
C PHE A 155 -2.19 7.65 14.81
N THR A 156 -3.41 8.04 14.45
CA THR A 156 -3.78 8.38 13.07
C THR A 156 -3.06 9.63 12.59
N CYS A 157 -2.99 10.69 13.41
CA CYS A 157 -2.24 11.90 13.09
C CYS A 157 -0.73 11.62 12.91
N SER A 158 -0.15 10.81 13.79
CA SER A 158 1.25 10.39 13.70
C SER A 158 1.51 9.61 12.39
N GLY A 159 0.63 8.65 12.06
CA GLY A 159 0.72 7.90 10.81
C GLY A 159 0.56 8.77 9.57
N LEU A 160 -0.28 9.80 9.62
CA LEU A 160 -0.48 10.76 8.53
C LEU A 160 0.78 11.60 8.33
N LEU A 161 1.37 12.13 9.40
CA LEU A 161 2.60 12.91 9.35
C LEU A 161 3.78 12.05 8.84
N ALA A 162 3.92 10.83 9.33
CA ALA A 162 4.95 9.90 8.86
C ALA A 162 4.79 9.57 7.36
N SER A 163 3.55 9.37 6.90
CA SER A 163 3.25 9.14 5.47
C SER A 163 3.54 10.39 4.62
N PHE A 164 3.30 11.58 5.16
CA PHE A 164 3.62 12.83 4.48
C PHE A 164 5.14 13.00 4.30
N VAL A 165 5.92 12.77 5.36
CA VAL A 165 7.39 12.82 5.30
C VAL A 165 7.94 11.79 4.32
N GLY A 166 7.49 10.53 4.40
CA GLY A 166 7.94 9.47 3.50
C GLY A 166 7.56 9.72 2.04
N GLY A 167 6.36 10.25 1.79
CA GLY A 167 5.90 10.64 0.46
C GLY A 167 6.68 11.82 -0.10
N ALA A 168 6.94 12.85 0.71
CA ALA A 168 7.76 14.01 0.33
C ALA A 168 9.20 13.56 0.00
N PHE A 169 9.81 12.71 0.83
CA PHE A 169 11.14 12.17 0.55
C PHE A 169 11.18 11.43 -0.79
N ALA A 170 10.26 10.50 -1.03
CA ALA A 170 10.21 9.72 -2.26
C ALA A 170 9.98 10.59 -3.51
N SER A 171 9.15 11.63 -3.41
CA SER A 171 8.81 12.49 -4.53
C SER A 171 9.85 13.58 -4.79
N CYS A 172 10.43 14.15 -3.72
CA CYS A 172 11.35 15.28 -3.85
C CYS A 172 12.80 14.86 -4.08
N LEU A 173 13.20 13.65 -3.66
CA LEU A 173 14.57 13.19 -3.77
C LEU A 173 15.08 13.25 -5.22
N SER A 174 14.35 12.66 -6.15
CA SER A 174 14.75 12.64 -7.55
C SER A 174 14.79 14.04 -8.16
N GLN A 175 13.82 14.90 -7.83
CA GLN A 175 13.78 16.27 -8.33
C GLN A 175 14.89 17.14 -7.72
N TYR A 176 15.16 16.99 -6.43
CA TYR A 176 16.24 17.70 -5.76
C TYR A 176 17.60 17.36 -6.38
N VAL A 177 17.86 16.06 -6.58
CA VAL A 177 19.14 15.62 -7.17
C VAL A 177 19.27 16.10 -8.62
N LEU A 178 18.18 16.15 -9.40
CA LEU A 178 18.17 16.72 -10.76
C LEU A 178 18.53 18.21 -10.78
N VAL A 179 18.12 18.96 -9.76
CA VAL A 179 18.43 20.40 -9.68
C VAL A 179 19.87 20.69 -9.22
N VAL A 180 20.40 19.83 -8.31
CA VAL A 180 21.72 20.04 -7.68
C VAL A 180 22.85 19.37 -8.47
N ALA A 181 22.53 18.35 -9.27
CA ALA A 181 23.53 17.55 -10.01
C ALA A 181 23.05 17.28 -11.45
N SER A 182 23.87 16.55 -12.22
CA SER A 182 23.51 16.16 -13.57
C SER A 182 22.39 15.09 -13.60
N SER A 183 21.67 15.00 -14.71
CA SER A 183 20.62 13.99 -14.94
C SER A 183 21.14 12.55 -14.76
N ASP A 184 22.34 12.26 -15.28
CA ASP A 184 22.98 10.94 -15.14
C ASP A 184 23.27 10.56 -13.70
N PHE A 185 23.65 11.54 -12.88
CA PHE A 185 23.90 11.33 -11.46
C PHE A 185 22.59 11.10 -10.70
N ALA A 186 21.53 11.84 -11.05
CA ALA A 186 20.22 11.69 -10.46
C ALA A 186 19.64 10.29 -10.71
N GLU A 187 19.74 9.79 -11.96
CA GLU A 187 19.31 8.44 -12.30
C GLU A 187 20.06 7.37 -11.50
N LYS A 188 21.38 7.50 -11.39
CA LYS A 188 22.22 6.57 -10.60
C LYS A 188 21.87 6.61 -9.12
N VAL A 189 21.64 7.78 -8.53
CA VAL A 189 21.26 7.93 -7.12
C VAL A 189 19.91 7.25 -6.86
N VAL A 190 18.91 7.52 -7.67
CA VAL A 190 17.58 6.91 -7.52
C VAL A 190 17.64 5.40 -7.72
N ALA A 191 18.41 4.93 -8.71
CA ALA A 191 18.60 3.51 -9.00
C ALA A 191 19.26 2.74 -7.85
N VAL A 192 20.08 3.41 -7.01
CA VAL A 192 20.77 2.77 -5.87
C VAL A 192 20.02 2.98 -4.56
N VAL A 193 19.53 4.18 -4.29
CA VAL A 193 18.91 4.53 -3.00
C VAL A 193 17.64 3.74 -2.74
N LEU A 194 16.77 3.57 -3.73
CA LEU A 194 15.53 2.84 -3.56
C LEU A 194 15.75 1.35 -3.26
N PRO A 195 16.57 0.59 -4.02
CA PRO A 195 16.89 -0.79 -3.69
C PRO A 195 17.61 -0.97 -2.35
N VAL A 196 18.56 -0.07 -2.02
CA VAL A 196 19.25 -0.12 -0.73
C VAL A 196 18.29 0.11 0.42
N ASN A 197 17.42 1.12 0.33
CA ASN A 197 16.38 1.37 1.33
C ASN A 197 15.50 0.13 1.53
N ALA A 198 15.03 -0.49 0.44
CA ALA A 198 14.18 -1.67 0.54
C ALA A 198 14.94 -2.88 1.10
N ALA A 199 16.19 -3.09 0.75
CA ALA A 199 17.03 -4.16 1.31
C ALA A 199 17.21 -3.99 2.82
N VAL A 200 17.51 -2.77 3.27
CA VAL A 200 17.62 -2.44 4.71
C VAL A 200 16.30 -2.68 5.42
N VAL A 201 15.18 -2.22 4.84
CA VAL A 201 13.85 -2.44 5.40
C VAL A 201 13.56 -3.94 5.54
N VAL A 202 13.78 -4.75 4.51
CA VAL A 202 13.54 -6.20 4.53
C VAL A 202 14.40 -6.88 5.60
N ALA A 203 15.69 -6.55 5.68
CA ALA A 203 16.60 -7.13 6.65
C ALA A 203 16.22 -6.78 8.10
N LEU A 204 15.95 -5.49 8.36
CA LEU A 204 15.59 -5.02 9.70
C LEU A 204 14.20 -5.49 10.11
N GLN A 205 13.22 -5.53 9.19
CA GLN A 205 11.87 -5.94 9.46
C GLN A 205 11.77 -7.36 10.00
N TYR A 206 12.52 -8.29 9.42
CA TYR A 206 12.56 -9.66 9.91
C TYR A 206 13.16 -9.74 11.31
N ALA A 207 14.27 -9.03 11.54
CA ALA A 207 14.96 -9.02 12.83
C ALA A 207 14.10 -8.35 13.93
N VAL A 208 13.48 -7.21 13.62
CA VAL A 208 12.60 -6.47 14.54
C VAL A 208 11.29 -7.23 14.75
N GLY A 209 10.67 -7.74 13.68
CA GLY A 209 9.40 -8.46 13.76
C GLY A 209 9.44 -9.70 14.67
N ARG A 210 10.58 -10.39 14.72
CA ARG A 210 10.80 -11.53 15.64
C ARG A 210 10.87 -11.12 17.11
N ARG A 211 11.29 -9.88 17.39
CA ARG A 211 11.48 -9.35 18.76
C ARG A 211 10.31 -8.50 19.24
N LEU A 212 9.29 -8.32 18.39
CA LEU A 212 8.09 -7.54 18.73
C LEU A 212 7.29 -8.27 19.81
N SER A 213 7.30 -7.72 21.00
CA SER A 213 6.43 -8.08 22.11
C SER A 213 5.71 -6.83 22.63
N ALA A 214 4.63 -7.01 23.40
CA ALA A 214 3.91 -5.89 23.99
C ALA A 214 4.81 -4.96 24.85
N ARG A 215 5.92 -5.51 25.40
CA ARG A 215 6.90 -4.76 26.19
C ARG A 215 7.89 -3.95 25.35
N THR A 216 8.16 -4.37 24.11
CA THR A 216 9.17 -3.75 23.22
C THR A 216 8.57 -2.77 22.22
N ILE A 217 7.25 -2.76 22.05
CA ILE A 217 6.58 -1.88 21.08
C ILE A 217 6.83 -0.40 21.39
N ARG A 218 6.64 0.04 22.67
CA ARG A 218 6.80 1.46 23.03
C ARG A 218 8.19 2.00 22.76
N PRO A 219 9.29 1.38 23.29
CA PRO A 219 10.62 1.90 23.04
C PRO A 219 11.01 1.85 21.55
N LEU A 220 10.57 0.84 20.78
CA LEU A 220 10.83 0.77 19.34
C LEU A 220 10.10 1.87 18.56
N MET A 221 8.85 2.18 18.90
CA MET A 221 8.13 3.31 18.29
C MET A 221 8.80 4.64 18.61
N THR A 222 9.24 4.86 19.86
CA THR A 222 9.96 6.07 20.27
C THR A 222 11.27 6.19 19.49
N PHE A 223 12.03 5.12 19.41
CA PHE A 223 13.29 5.09 18.64
C PHE A 223 13.04 5.39 17.14
N GLY A 224 12.04 4.75 16.53
CA GLY A 224 11.67 5.02 15.14
C GLY A 224 11.24 6.47 14.89
N THR A 225 10.52 7.08 15.85
CA THR A 225 10.13 8.49 15.76
C THR A 225 11.35 9.41 15.88
N VAL A 226 12.28 9.13 16.78
CA VAL A 226 13.53 9.90 16.90
C VAL A 226 14.34 9.81 15.60
N CYS A 227 14.49 8.62 15.02
CA CYS A 227 15.19 8.44 13.74
C CYS A 227 14.51 9.12 12.55
N LEU A 228 13.21 9.41 12.64
CA LEU A 228 12.47 10.15 11.59
C LEU A 228 12.70 11.66 11.67
N VAL A 229 13.05 12.16 12.85
CA VAL A 229 13.20 13.61 13.12
C VAL A 229 14.67 14.04 13.05
N SER A 230 15.62 13.12 13.20
CA SER A 230 17.05 13.35 13.03
C SER A 230 17.50 13.29 11.58
#